data_c135eda50fcba15990d08c11ef1409b1
#
_entry.id   c135eda50fcba15990d08c11ef1409b1
#
_cell.length_a   1.000
_cell.length_b   1.000
_cell.length_c   1.000
_cell.angle_alpha   90.00
_cell.angle_beta   90.00
_cell.angle_gamma   90.00
#
_symmetry.space_group_name_H-M   'P 1'
#
loop_
_entity.id
_entity.type
_entity.pdbx_description
1 polymer ?
#
loop_
_entity_poly.entity_id
_entity_poly.type
_entity_poly.pdbx_seq_one_letter_code
_entity_poly.pdbx_strand_id
1 'polypeptide(L)'
;GHALIDGYDYCVKALQLDSVKQYRSDGSPKIDSKTGKIKVKTKYSKDIHGKLLDYLVDFSSVGAELFKLNDWEGAYRAWGIYHQVATSGFAHERRHAEPDSLIGLMSFYRGLSAVKMNNFEEAHSLYQQARSLGYVKKTVYDNDLMALHKLNDTIEMVRVAREAFRLYGHSDVRYLRIMINDGINRKNYREAEVMLDQAMLTDSLNAEYFDLKGNIVELQSSVLEARPYYIRAIELNPDLAQAQFDLGRCYYLEALQYVKDNPRKSEKSLASAVAPVLQRALPHMEKAFQLNPENYDARNILRDLYYKLGDGVKLDQLDRK
;
A
#
# COMPACT_ATOMS: atom_id res chain seq x y z
N GLY A 1 29.72 -9.29 -0.50
CA GLY A 1 28.63 -9.25 0.51
C GLY A 1 28.45 -10.58 1.24
N HIS A 2 28.37 -11.70 0.52
CA HIS A 2 28.10 -13.03 1.11
C HIS A 2 29.14 -13.48 2.16
N ALA A 3 30.41 -13.17 1.97
CA ALA A 3 31.46 -13.53 2.93
C ALA A 3 31.22 -12.99 4.36
N LEU A 4 30.58 -11.82 4.50
CA LEU A 4 30.24 -11.27 5.82
C LEU A 4 29.05 -12.05 6.43
N ILE A 5 28.07 -12.43 5.62
CA ILE A 5 26.93 -13.24 6.05
C ILE A 5 27.38 -14.63 6.50
N ASP A 6 28.26 -15.27 5.73
CA ASP A 6 28.86 -16.56 6.06
C ASP A 6 29.70 -16.49 7.34
N GLY A 7 30.45 -15.38 7.50
CA GLY A 7 31.21 -15.10 8.71
C GLY A 7 30.33 -15.01 9.96
N TYR A 8 29.15 -14.42 9.85
CA TYR A 8 28.15 -14.41 10.92
C TYR A 8 27.68 -15.83 11.26
N ASP A 9 27.37 -16.66 10.26
CA ASP A 9 26.93 -18.04 10.50
C ASP A 9 28.01 -18.86 11.24
N TYR A 10 29.28 -18.67 10.89
CA TYR A 10 30.41 -19.26 11.64
C TYR A 10 30.50 -18.75 13.07
N CYS A 11 30.27 -17.45 13.30
CA CYS A 11 30.22 -16.87 14.65
C CYS A 11 29.10 -17.48 15.49
N VAL A 12 27.88 -17.61 14.92
CA VAL A 12 26.73 -18.26 15.60
C VAL A 12 27.05 -19.71 15.97
N LYS A 13 27.65 -20.47 15.05
CA LYS A 13 28.08 -21.85 15.30
C LYS A 13 29.16 -21.92 16.38
N ALA A 14 30.14 -21.00 16.36
CA ALA A 14 31.16 -20.92 17.39
C ALA A 14 30.58 -20.60 18.77
N LEU A 15 29.60 -19.69 18.85
CA LEU A 15 28.87 -19.37 20.10
C LEU A 15 28.14 -20.57 20.68
N GLN A 16 27.54 -21.41 19.84
CA GLN A 16 26.86 -22.65 20.27
C GLN A 16 27.88 -23.64 20.86
N LEU A 17 29.04 -23.78 20.26
CA LEU A 17 30.10 -24.70 20.69
C LEU A 17 30.86 -24.19 21.93
N ASP A 18 30.93 -22.87 22.13
CA ASP A 18 31.61 -22.23 23.29
C ASP A 18 30.83 -22.43 24.61
N SER A 19 29.61 -22.98 24.55
CA SER A 19 28.71 -23.11 25.68
C SER A 19 28.93 -24.43 26.45
N VAL A 20 29.67 -24.38 27.56
CA VAL A 20 29.88 -25.53 28.42
C VAL A 20 29.02 -25.43 29.66
N LYS A 21 28.07 -26.38 29.82
CA LYS A 21 27.22 -26.48 31.01
C LYS A 21 28.07 -26.81 32.25
N GLN A 22 27.82 -26.09 33.35
CA GLN A 22 28.54 -26.29 34.60
C GLN A 22 27.77 -27.23 35.54
N TYR A 23 28.49 -28.17 36.13
CA TYR A 23 27.97 -29.10 37.13
C TYR A 23 28.76 -28.97 38.43
N ARG A 24 28.14 -29.38 39.56
CA ARG A 24 28.78 -29.48 40.86
C ARG A 24 29.57 -30.80 40.93
N SER A 25 30.35 -30.96 41.98
CA SER A 25 31.12 -32.19 42.23
C SER A 25 30.25 -33.44 42.42
N ASP A 26 29.01 -33.25 42.82
CA ASP A 26 28.00 -34.30 42.98
C ASP A 26 27.24 -34.66 41.70
N GLY A 27 27.61 -34.07 40.56
CA GLY A 27 26.96 -34.26 39.26
C GLY A 27 25.68 -33.44 39.04
N SER A 28 25.22 -32.68 40.05
CA SER A 28 24.05 -31.82 39.90
C SER A 28 24.35 -30.56 39.09
N PRO A 29 23.42 -30.01 38.26
CA PRO A 29 23.66 -28.82 37.47
C PRO A 29 23.81 -27.57 38.38
N LYS A 30 24.77 -26.73 38.09
CA LYS A 30 24.84 -25.39 38.70
C LYS A 30 23.77 -24.49 38.10
N ILE A 31 22.85 -24.05 38.90
CA ILE A 31 21.73 -23.20 38.47
C ILE A 31 22.11 -21.72 38.71
N ASP A 32 21.83 -20.92 37.75
CA ASP A 32 21.92 -19.45 37.87
C ASP A 32 20.71 -18.95 38.71
N SER A 33 21.01 -18.23 39.80
CA SER A 33 19.99 -17.77 40.75
C SER A 33 19.04 -16.72 40.19
N LYS A 34 19.44 -15.97 39.12
CA LYS A 34 18.63 -14.92 38.49
C LYS A 34 17.74 -15.47 37.40
N THR A 35 18.22 -16.45 36.64
CA THR A 35 17.54 -16.94 35.43
C THR A 35 16.89 -18.31 35.62
N GLY A 36 17.23 -19.06 36.69
CA GLY A 36 16.78 -20.43 36.91
C GLY A 36 17.36 -21.46 35.93
N LYS A 37 18.25 -21.05 35.03
CA LYS A 37 18.85 -21.91 34.01
C LYS A 37 20.19 -22.49 34.48
N ILE A 38 20.63 -23.58 33.83
CA ILE A 38 21.95 -24.14 34.11
C ILE A 38 23.03 -23.11 33.75
N LYS A 39 23.97 -22.82 34.69
CA LYS A 39 25.10 -21.96 34.42
C LYS A 39 25.95 -22.53 33.30
N VAL A 40 26.32 -21.63 32.39
CA VAL A 40 27.17 -21.94 31.24
C VAL A 40 28.48 -21.18 31.40
N LYS A 41 29.62 -21.84 31.15
CA LYS A 41 30.93 -21.16 31.02
C LYS A 41 31.21 -21.01 29.54
N THR A 42 31.63 -19.80 29.16
CA THR A 42 32.03 -19.48 27.80
C THR A 42 33.48 -18.95 27.83
N LYS A 43 34.23 -19.15 26.76
CA LYS A 43 35.62 -18.69 26.63
C LYS A 43 35.73 -17.56 25.60
N TYR A 44 35.06 -17.69 24.49
CA TYR A 44 35.15 -16.80 23.30
C TYR A 44 33.93 -15.94 23.06
N SER A 45 32.81 -16.23 23.69
CA SER A 45 31.54 -15.57 23.43
C SER A 45 31.56 -14.06 23.51
N LYS A 46 32.32 -13.52 24.50
CA LYS A 46 32.47 -12.07 24.66
C LYS A 46 33.20 -11.41 23.49
N ASP A 47 34.21 -12.05 22.96
CA ASP A 47 35.02 -11.52 21.86
C ASP A 47 34.24 -11.64 20.53
N ILE A 48 33.54 -12.76 20.33
CA ILE A 48 32.66 -12.98 19.17
C ILE A 48 31.59 -11.91 19.13
N HIS A 49 30.85 -11.70 20.22
CA HIS A 49 29.82 -10.68 20.28
C HIS A 49 30.38 -9.26 20.06
N GLY A 50 31.60 -8.97 20.61
CA GLY A 50 32.26 -7.70 20.37
C GLY A 50 32.53 -7.48 18.89
N LYS A 51 33.08 -8.48 18.21
CA LYS A 51 33.32 -8.44 16.76
C LYS A 51 32.00 -8.25 15.96
N LEU A 52 30.94 -8.94 16.31
CA LEU A 52 29.65 -8.78 15.62
C LEU A 52 29.10 -7.35 15.75
N LEU A 53 29.27 -6.70 16.91
CA LEU A 53 28.93 -5.29 17.09
C LEU A 53 29.81 -4.36 16.26
N ASP A 54 31.12 -4.63 16.16
CA ASP A 54 32.03 -3.83 15.34
C ASP A 54 31.61 -3.85 13.85
N TYR A 55 31.06 -4.97 13.35
CA TYR A 55 30.59 -5.12 11.98
C TYR A 55 29.12 -4.74 11.76
N LEU A 56 28.45 -4.14 12.75
CA LEU A 56 27.01 -3.85 12.65
C LEU A 56 26.66 -2.98 11.44
N VAL A 57 27.40 -1.89 11.22
CA VAL A 57 27.21 -0.98 10.08
C VAL A 57 27.50 -1.68 8.75
N ASP A 58 28.45 -2.60 8.74
CA ASP A 58 28.81 -3.33 7.52
C ASP A 58 27.65 -4.25 7.07
N PHE A 59 26.91 -4.88 8.00
CA PHE A 59 25.70 -5.65 7.63
C PHE A 59 24.63 -4.78 6.97
N SER A 60 24.45 -3.55 7.43
CA SER A 60 23.53 -2.60 6.78
C SER A 60 23.99 -2.25 5.36
N SER A 61 25.26 -1.96 5.19
CA SER A 61 25.87 -1.60 3.90
C SER A 61 25.82 -2.75 2.90
N VAL A 62 26.18 -3.95 3.35
CA VAL A 62 26.10 -5.19 2.54
C VAL A 62 24.66 -5.48 2.10
N GLY A 63 23.68 -5.30 2.99
CA GLY A 63 22.28 -5.42 2.62
C GLY A 63 21.89 -4.49 1.48
N ALA A 64 22.33 -3.23 1.54
CA ALA A 64 22.05 -2.24 0.49
C ALA A 64 22.75 -2.58 -0.86
N GLU A 65 23.97 -3.10 -0.82
CA GLU A 65 24.69 -3.56 -2.01
C GLU A 65 24.01 -4.76 -2.67
N LEU A 66 23.68 -5.78 -1.89
CA LEU A 66 23.00 -6.98 -2.38
C LEU A 66 21.62 -6.65 -2.97
N PHE A 67 20.89 -5.73 -2.32
CA PHE A 67 19.61 -5.26 -2.85
C PHE A 67 19.76 -4.58 -4.23
N LYS A 68 20.80 -3.74 -4.42
CA LYS A 68 21.09 -3.13 -5.73
C LYS A 68 21.47 -4.17 -6.80
N LEU A 69 22.05 -5.28 -6.40
CA LEU A 69 22.43 -6.39 -7.28
C LEU A 69 21.26 -7.36 -7.54
N ASN A 70 20.05 -7.07 -7.05
CA ASN A 70 18.86 -7.91 -7.12
C ASN A 70 19.00 -9.24 -6.33
N ASP A 71 19.94 -9.34 -5.41
CA ASP A 71 20.05 -10.44 -4.47
C ASP A 71 19.19 -10.15 -3.23
N TRP A 72 17.87 -10.38 -3.41
CA TRP A 72 16.87 -10.06 -2.40
C TRP A 72 17.01 -10.89 -1.13
N GLU A 73 17.38 -12.16 -1.29
CA GLU A 73 17.57 -13.07 -0.17
C GLU A 73 18.82 -12.68 0.66
N GLY A 74 19.93 -12.41 -0.01
CA GLY A 74 21.14 -11.93 0.64
C GLY A 74 20.94 -10.61 1.39
N ALA A 75 20.22 -9.66 0.76
CA ALA A 75 19.87 -8.39 1.39
C ALA A 75 18.98 -8.58 2.63
N TYR A 76 17.94 -9.40 2.51
CA TYR A 76 17.05 -9.77 3.62
C TYR A 76 17.81 -10.36 4.80
N ARG A 77 18.75 -11.26 4.52
CA ARG A 77 19.59 -11.89 5.54
C ARG A 77 20.52 -10.88 6.20
N ALA A 78 21.23 -10.05 5.43
CA ALA A 78 22.16 -9.07 5.97
C ALA A 78 21.49 -8.08 6.94
N TRP A 79 20.35 -7.51 6.56
CA TRP A 79 19.56 -6.63 7.43
C TRP A 79 18.92 -7.38 8.61
N GLY A 80 18.62 -8.69 8.44
CA GLY A 80 18.18 -9.56 9.52
C GLY A 80 19.26 -9.77 10.57
N ILE A 81 20.51 -9.97 10.15
CA ILE A 81 21.67 -10.08 11.04
C ILE A 81 21.88 -8.77 11.80
N TYR A 82 21.81 -7.62 11.12
CA TYR A 82 21.87 -6.32 11.78
C TYR A 82 20.84 -6.24 12.92
N HIS A 83 19.57 -6.56 12.64
CA HIS A 83 18.51 -6.54 13.64
C HIS A 83 18.83 -7.46 14.82
N GLN A 84 19.25 -8.70 14.56
CA GLN A 84 19.56 -9.69 15.61
C GLN A 84 20.73 -9.25 16.50
N VAL A 85 21.79 -8.69 15.91
CA VAL A 85 22.94 -8.21 16.63
C VAL A 85 22.59 -6.97 17.46
N ALA A 86 21.90 -5.99 16.85
CA ALA A 86 21.51 -4.74 17.50
C ALA A 86 20.57 -4.94 18.69
N THR A 87 19.67 -5.92 18.61
CA THR A 87 18.68 -6.24 19.67
C THR A 87 19.17 -7.30 20.65
N SER A 88 20.40 -7.77 20.51
CA SER A 88 20.96 -8.80 21.40
C SER A 88 21.13 -8.27 22.83
N GLY A 89 20.95 -9.17 23.83
CA GLY A 89 21.20 -8.81 25.23
C GLY A 89 22.62 -8.29 25.46
N PHE A 90 23.59 -8.73 24.67
CA PHE A 90 24.97 -8.31 24.72
C PHE A 90 25.17 -6.85 24.25
N ALA A 91 24.40 -6.39 23.26
CA ALA A 91 24.41 -4.98 22.83
C ALA A 91 23.93 -4.07 23.97
N HIS A 92 22.89 -4.47 24.70
CA HIS A 92 22.42 -3.74 25.88
C HIS A 92 23.45 -3.71 27.02
N GLU A 93 24.13 -4.82 27.32
CA GLU A 93 25.18 -4.85 28.34
C GLU A 93 26.36 -3.93 28.03
N ARG A 94 26.72 -3.79 26.76
CA ARG A 94 27.83 -2.88 26.33
C ARG A 94 27.38 -1.42 26.13
N ARG A 95 26.11 -1.06 26.39
CA ARG A 95 25.54 0.25 26.11
C ARG A 95 25.69 0.65 24.63
N HIS A 96 25.71 -0.32 23.75
CA HIS A 96 25.76 -0.15 22.29
C HIS A 96 24.33 -0.29 21.73
N ALA A 97 23.42 0.48 22.33
CA ALA A 97 22.02 0.44 21.89
C ALA A 97 21.87 1.32 20.64
N GLU A 98 21.59 0.68 19.52
CA GLU A 98 21.14 1.39 18.33
C GLU A 98 19.78 2.03 18.60
N PRO A 99 19.51 3.23 18.03
CA PRO A 99 18.19 3.83 18.11
C PRO A 99 17.12 2.89 17.52
N ASP A 100 15.99 2.73 18.21
CA ASP A 100 14.88 1.88 17.74
C ASP A 100 14.47 2.21 16.32
N SER A 101 14.46 3.51 15.95
CA SER A 101 14.13 3.97 14.61
C SER A 101 15.11 3.48 13.53
N LEU A 102 16.37 3.26 13.86
CA LEU A 102 17.36 2.69 12.93
C LEU A 102 17.16 1.19 12.76
N ILE A 103 16.84 0.48 13.85
CA ILE A 103 16.44 -0.93 13.79
C ILE A 103 15.14 -1.08 12.99
N GLY A 104 14.20 -0.14 13.15
CA GLY A 104 12.96 -0.06 12.37
C GLY A 104 13.23 0.19 10.87
N LEU A 105 14.22 1.00 10.52
CA LEU A 105 14.68 1.18 9.14
C LEU A 105 15.16 -0.14 8.53
N MET A 106 15.92 -0.94 9.29
CA MET A 106 16.37 -2.25 8.80
C MET A 106 15.19 -3.21 8.60
N SER A 107 14.20 -3.17 9.48
CA SER A 107 12.95 -3.93 9.31
C SER A 107 12.21 -3.49 8.04
N PHE A 108 12.16 -2.19 7.74
CA PHE A 108 11.57 -1.68 6.50
C PHE A 108 12.31 -2.21 5.25
N TYR A 109 13.64 -2.17 5.23
CA TYR A 109 14.41 -2.69 4.09
C TYR A 109 14.27 -4.21 3.92
N ARG A 110 14.18 -4.96 5.02
CA ARG A 110 13.83 -6.39 4.96
C ARG A 110 12.45 -6.60 4.33
N GLY A 111 11.47 -5.77 4.69
CA GLY A 111 10.13 -5.79 4.10
C GLY A 111 10.16 -5.55 2.59
N LEU A 112 10.99 -4.62 2.10
CA LEU A 112 11.19 -4.40 0.66
C LEU A 112 11.77 -5.65 -0.03
N SER A 113 12.73 -6.33 0.59
CA SER A 113 13.26 -7.59 0.07
C SER A 113 12.20 -8.69 0.04
N ALA A 114 11.40 -8.81 1.09
CA ALA A 114 10.30 -9.78 1.16
C ALA A 114 9.27 -9.55 0.03
N VAL A 115 8.93 -8.29 -0.27
CA VAL A 115 8.06 -7.95 -1.43
C VAL A 115 8.69 -8.42 -2.74
N LYS A 116 9.99 -8.22 -2.94
CA LYS A 116 10.70 -8.67 -4.14
C LYS A 116 10.73 -10.19 -4.31
N MET A 117 10.64 -10.92 -3.20
CA MET A 117 10.52 -12.38 -3.14
C MET A 117 9.06 -12.86 -3.17
N ASN A 118 8.08 -11.94 -3.35
CA ASN A 118 6.64 -12.21 -3.28
C ASN A 118 6.15 -12.77 -1.94
N ASN A 119 6.89 -12.56 -0.87
CA ASN A 119 6.49 -12.94 0.50
C ASN A 119 5.80 -11.75 1.18
N PHE A 120 4.53 -11.55 0.85
CA PHE A 120 3.78 -10.37 1.27
C PHE A 120 3.36 -10.41 2.74
N GLU A 121 3.14 -11.61 3.33
CA GLU A 121 2.87 -11.80 4.75
C GLU A 121 4.05 -11.35 5.59
N GLU A 122 5.25 -11.81 5.24
CA GLU A 122 6.49 -11.40 5.92
C GLU A 122 6.75 -9.90 5.73
N ALA A 123 6.50 -9.36 4.53
CA ALA A 123 6.64 -7.92 4.26
C ALA A 123 5.73 -7.09 5.18
N HIS A 124 4.45 -7.45 5.30
CA HIS A 124 3.51 -6.81 6.21
C HIS A 124 3.99 -6.84 7.67
N SER A 125 4.40 -8.01 8.15
CA SER A 125 4.92 -8.19 9.51
C SER A 125 6.13 -7.27 9.78
N LEU A 126 7.05 -7.18 8.82
CA LEU A 126 8.25 -6.33 8.91
C LEU A 126 7.92 -4.84 8.86
N TYR A 127 6.94 -4.40 8.07
CA TYR A 127 6.48 -3.02 8.07
C TYR A 127 5.79 -2.64 9.37
N GLN A 128 5.01 -3.56 9.95
CA GLN A 128 4.43 -3.38 11.27
C GLN A 128 5.52 -3.25 12.34
N GLN A 129 6.56 -4.10 12.29
CA GLN A 129 7.73 -4.00 13.17
C GLN A 129 8.46 -2.66 12.99
N ALA A 130 8.67 -2.20 11.76
CA ALA A 130 9.30 -0.91 11.50
C ALA A 130 8.55 0.24 12.18
N ARG A 131 7.21 0.27 12.06
CA ARG A 131 6.38 1.28 12.73
C ARG A 131 6.44 1.20 14.26
N SER A 132 6.38 0.00 14.82
CA SER A 132 6.46 -0.21 16.28
C SER A 132 7.78 0.24 16.87
N LEU A 133 8.87 0.21 16.09
CA LEU A 133 10.20 0.71 16.42
C LEU A 133 10.38 2.20 16.10
N GLY A 134 9.31 2.92 15.80
CA GLY A 134 9.35 4.37 15.58
C GLY A 134 9.80 4.80 14.18
N TYR A 135 10.00 3.87 13.22
CA TYR A 135 10.26 4.24 11.83
C TYR A 135 8.93 4.48 11.09
N VAL A 136 8.28 5.58 11.42
CA VAL A 136 6.97 5.98 10.91
C VAL A 136 7.11 6.93 9.71
N LYS A 137 7.48 6.40 8.54
CA LYS A 137 7.56 7.15 7.28
C LYS A 137 6.40 6.78 6.37
N LYS A 138 5.93 7.75 5.56
CA LYS A 138 4.84 7.54 4.58
C LYS A 138 5.08 6.30 3.71
N THR A 139 6.33 6.13 3.26
CA THR A 139 6.74 4.98 2.42
C THR A 139 6.52 3.62 3.09
N VAL A 140 6.57 3.54 4.43
CA VAL A 140 6.30 2.28 5.16
C VAL A 140 4.83 1.91 4.99
N TYR A 141 3.92 2.88 5.16
CA TYR A 141 2.48 2.67 4.99
C TYR A 141 2.11 2.34 3.54
N ASP A 142 2.69 3.05 2.57
CA ASP A 142 2.43 2.82 1.15
C ASP A 142 2.83 1.40 0.72
N ASN A 143 4.00 0.92 1.16
CA ASN A 143 4.46 -0.43 0.86
C ASN A 143 3.66 -1.50 1.61
N ASP A 144 3.25 -1.22 2.84
CA ASP A 144 2.42 -2.13 3.62
C ASP A 144 1.04 -2.30 2.99
N LEU A 145 0.39 -1.21 2.59
CA LEU A 145 -0.89 -1.26 1.87
C LEU A 145 -0.79 -2.02 0.55
N MET A 146 0.34 -1.90 -0.17
CA MET A 146 0.60 -2.68 -1.38
C MET A 146 0.72 -4.18 -1.06
N ALA A 147 1.44 -4.56 0.00
CA ALA A 147 1.56 -5.95 0.42
C ALA A 147 0.20 -6.53 0.82
N LEU A 148 -0.58 -5.81 1.62
CA LEU A 148 -1.92 -6.20 2.04
C LEU A 148 -2.91 -6.31 0.88
N HIS A 149 -2.79 -5.44 -0.13
CA HIS A 149 -3.57 -5.55 -1.36
C HIS A 149 -3.28 -6.86 -2.10
N LYS A 150 -2.01 -7.27 -2.18
CA LYS A 150 -1.63 -8.56 -2.77
C LYS A 150 -2.15 -9.77 -1.98
N LEU A 151 -2.33 -9.62 -0.67
CA LEU A 151 -2.91 -10.63 0.22
C LEU A 151 -4.46 -10.63 0.20
N ASN A 152 -5.08 -9.63 -0.42
CA ASN A 152 -6.53 -9.37 -0.34
C ASN A 152 -7.03 -9.20 1.12
N ASP A 153 -6.17 -8.77 2.03
CA ASP A 153 -6.55 -8.50 3.43
C ASP A 153 -7.13 -7.08 3.56
N THR A 154 -8.40 -6.95 3.23
CA THR A 154 -9.11 -5.66 3.27
C THR A 154 -9.27 -5.11 4.69
N ILE A 155 -9.38 -5.98 5.70
CA ILE A 155 -9.56 -5.56 7.09
C ILE A 155 -8.30 -4.86 7.59
N GLU A 156 -7.15 -5.49 7.39
CA GLU A 156 -5.86 -4.94 7.80
C GLU A 156 -5.48 -3.71 6.95
N MET A 157 -5.81 -3.70 5.64
CA MET A 157 -5.65 -2.52 4.78
C MET A 157 -6.36 -1.29 5.36
N VAL A 158 -7.60 -1.43 5.81
CA VAL A 158 -8.36 -0.32 6.41
C VAL A 158 -7.73 0.15 7.71
N ARG A 159 -7.23 -0.77 8.54
CA ARG A 159 -6.54 -0.44 9.79
C ARG A 159 -5.27 0.38 9.52
N VAL A 160 -4.45 -0.07 8.59
CA VAL A 160 -3.19 0.60 8.18
C VAL A 160 -3.50 1.93 7.51
N ALA A 161 -4.49 1.99 6.62
CA ALA A 161 -4.92 3.23 5.95
C ALA A 161 -5.41 4.27 6.97
N ARG A 162 -6.15 3.87 8.00
CA ARG A 162 -6.63 4.77 9.07
C ARG A 162 -5.47 5.36 9.87
N GLU A 163 -4.46 4.55 10.19
CA GLU A 163 -3.25 5.02 10.86
C GLU A 163 -2.48 6.00 9.98
N ALA A 164 -2.26 5.65 8.71
CA ALA A 164 -1.59 6.50 7.73
C ALA A 164 -2.33 7.83 7.51
N PHE A 165 -3.67 7.80 7.44
CA PHE A 165 -4.49 8.99 7.26
C PHE A 165 -4.35 9.99 8.41
N ARG A 166 -4.26 9.51 9.66
CA ARG A 166 -4.03 10.38 10.81
C ARG A 166 -2.71 11.15 10.74
N LEU A 167 -1.69 10.55 10.12
CA LEU A 167 -0.35 11.13 10.02
C LEU A 167 -0.12 11.92 8.73
N TYR A 168 -0.74 11.50 7.63
CA TYR A 168 -0.44 11.97 6.27
C TYR A 168 -1.68 12.32 5.44
N GLY A 169 -2.87 12.26 6.01
CA GLY A 169 -4.13 12.39 5.26
C GLY A 169 -4.29 13.68 4.47
N HIS A 170 -3.66 14.78 4.93
CA HIS A 170 -3.68 16.05 4.20
C HIS A 170 -2.86 16.05 2.91
N SER A 171 -1.96 15.08 2.73
CA SER A 171 -1.06 14.99 1.58
C SER A 171 -1.37 13.82 0.65
N ASP A 172 -2.31 12.94 1.02
CA ASP A 172 -2.60 11.74 0.23
C ASP A 172 -4.02 11.22 0.45
N VAL A 173 -4.85 11.42 -0.54
CA VAL A 173 -6.26 11.01 -0.53
C VAL A 173 -6.46 9.48 -0.64
N ARG A 174 -5.41 8.74 -1.03
CA ARG A 174 -5.51 7.28 -1.21
C ARG A 174 -5.92 6.56 0.06
N TYR A 175 -5.45 7.01 1.23
CA TYR A 175 -5.82 6.42 2.51
C TYR A 175 -7.31 6.62 2.81
N LEU A 176 -7.81 7.83 2.55
CA LEU A 176 -9.23 8.14 2.71
C LEU A 176 -10.08 7.30 1.75
N ARG A 177 -9.63 7.14 0.49
CA ARG A 177 -10.31 6.33 -0.52
C ARG A 177 -10.45 4.86 -0.07
N ILE A 178 -9.41 4.26 0.51
CA ILE A 178 -9.48 2.89 1.08
C ILE A 178 -10.55 2.79 2.16
N MET A 179 -10.60 3.77 3.07
CA MET A 179 -11.56 3.79 4.18
C MET A 179 -12.99 4.01 3.70
N ILE A 180 -13.19 4.89 2.73
CA ILE A 180 -14.50 5.15 2.11
C ILE A 180 -15.00 3.92 1.35
N ASN A 181 -14.14 3.27 0.56
CA ASN A 181 -14.49 2.07 -0.17
C ASN A 181 -14.91 0.92 0.78
N ASP A 182 -14.24 0.79 1.93
CA ASP A 182 -14.66 -0.16 2.96
C ASP A 182 -16.05 0.18 3.52
N GLY A 183 -16.31 1.44 3.83
CA GLY A 183 -17.64 1.92 4.25
C GLY A 183 -18.72 1.61 3.22
N ILE A 184 -18.42 1.83 1.94
CA ILE A 184 -19.31 1.50 0.81
C ILE A 184 -19.57 0.00 0.73
N ASN A 185 -18.53 -0.83 0.79
CA ASN A 185 -18.64 -2.29 0.71
C ASN A 185 -19.48 -2.86 1.86
N ARG A 186 -19.36 -2.28 3.05
CA ARG A 186 -20.20 -2.62 4.21
C ARG A 186 -21.59 -1.97 4.17
N LYS A 187 -21.91 -1.19 3.11
CA LYS A 187 -23.15 -0.39 2.97
C LYS A 187 -23.32 0.64 4.09
N ASN A 188 -22.25 1.05 4.72
CA ASN A 188 -22.23 2.09 5.74
C ASN A 188 -21.87 3.45 5.12
N TYR A 189 -22.69 3.91 4.21
CA TYR A 189 -22.49 5.15 3.45
C TYR A 189 -22.37 6.38 4.35
N ARG A 190 -23.08 6.38 5.47
CA ARG A 190 -23.05 7.48 6.44
C ARG A 190 -21.65 7.64 7.08
N GLU A 191 -21.00 6.54 7.42
CA GLU A 191 -19.63 6.58 7.95
C GLU A 191 -18.66 7.13 6.90
N ALA A 192 -18.76 6.65 5.65
CA ALA A 192 -17.95 7.12 4.53
C ALA A 192 -18.16 8.62 4.28
N GLU A 193 -19.40 9.10 4.34
CA GLU A 193 -19.77 10.51 4.18
C GLU A 193 -19.18 11.39 5.26
N VAL A 194 -19.31 11.00 6.54
CA VAL A 194 -18.74 11.74 7.67
C VAL A 194 -17.22 11.87 7.57
N MET A 195 -16.52 10.80 7.19
CA MET A 195 -15.08 10.84 6.99
C MET A 195 -14.68 11.82 5.88
N LEU A 196 -15.42 11.82 4.78
CA LEU A 196 -15.19 12.70 3.66
C LEU A 196 -15.47 14.17 4.02
N ASP A 197 -16.58 14.44 4.68
CA ASP A 197 -16.94 15.79 5.12
C ASP A 197 -15.87 16.36 6.07
N GLN A 198 -15.33 15.54 6.98
CA GLN A 198 -14.20 15.95 7.83
C GLN A 198 -12.93 16.26 7.03
N ALA A 199 -12.62 15.49 5.99
CA ALA A 199 -11.49 15.76 5.11
C ALA A 199 -11.69 17.06 4.32
N MET A 200 -12.91 17.31 3.83
CA MET A 200 -13.27 18.54 3.11
C MET A 200 -13.21 19.81 3.97
N LEU A 201 -13.38 19.69 5.30
CA LEU A 201 -13.15 20.83 6.21
C LEU A 201 -11.67 21.27 6.23
N THR A 202 -10.76 20.35 5.98
CA THR A 202 -9.32 20.63 6.00
C THR A 202 -8.80 21.10 4.64
N ASP A 203 -9.33 20.51 3.56
CA ASP A 203 -8.97 20.84 2.18
C ASP A 203 -10.24 20.88 1.31
N SER A 204 -10.91 22.02 1.34
CA SER A 204 -12.20 22.23 0.65
C SER A 204 -12.09 22.39 -0.88
N LEU A 205 -10.87 22.46 -1.41
CA LEU A 205 -10.61 22.61 -2.85
C LEU A 205 -10.02 21.34 -3.48
N ASN A 206 -10.02 20.23 -2.77
CA ASN A 206 -9.52 18.97 -3.27
C ASN A 206 -10.51 18.33 -4.25
N ALA A 207 -10.15 18.27 -5.52
CA ALA A 207 -10.99 17.71 -6.58
C ALA A 207 -11.41 16.25 -6.32
N GLU A 208 -10.51 15.45 -5.75
CA GLU A 208 -10.77 14.04 -5.47
C GLU A 208 -11.82 13.83 -4.37
N TYR A 209 -11.96 14.79 -3.45
CA TYR A 209 -13.01 14.72 -2.42
C TYR A 209 -14.41 14.91 -3.04
N PHE A 210 -14.52 15.79 -4.02
CA PHE A 210 -15.79 15.97 -4.76
C PHE A 210 -16.12 14.73 -5.61
N ASP A 211 -15.13 14.12 -6.25
CA ASP A 211 -15.31 12.87 -6.97
C ASP A 211 -15.83 11.75 -6.04
N LEU A 212 -15.19 11.56 -4.87
CA LEU A 212 -15.63 10.60 -3.86
C LEU A 212 -17.03 10.91 -3.32
N LYS A 213 -17.38 12.19 -3.13
CA LYS A 213 -18.74 12.58 -2.70
C LYS A 213 -19.76 12.21 -3.77
N GLY A 214 -19.45 12.44 -5.03
CA GLY A 214 -20.28 12.01 -6.16
C GLY A 214 -20.52 10.49 -6.12
N ASN A 215 -19.47 9.69 -5.92
CA ASN A 215 -19.61 8.24 -5.83
C ASN A 215 -20.52 7.78 -4.67
N ILE A 216 -20.43 8.42 -3.51
CA ILE A 216 -21.31 8.10 -2.36
C ILE A 216 -22.76 8.46 -2.70
N VAL A 217 -23.00 9.66 -3.25
CA VAL A 217 -24.35 10.12 -3.63
C VAL A 217 -24.96 9.21 -4.70
N GLU A 218 -24.18 8.78 -5.69
CA GLU A 218 -24.65 7.86 -6.72
C GLU A 218 -25.17 6.55 -6.12
N LEU A 219 -24.45 6.00 -5.14
CA LEU A 219 -24.82 4.74 -4.48
C LEU A 219 -26.02 4.88 -3.54
N GLN A 220 -26.25 6.06 -2.97
CA GLN A 220 -27.38 6.31 -2.06
C GLN A 220 -28.66 6.71 -2.81
N SER A 221 -28.50 7.34 -3.96
CA SER A 221 -29.58 8.04 -4.61
C SER A 221 -29.63 7.73 -6.12
N SER A 222 -28.90 8.49 -6.91
CA SER A 222 -28.85 8.29 -8.36
C SER A 222 -27.61 8.92 -8.99
N VAL A 223 -27.28 8.43 -10.19
CA VAL A 223 -26.21 8.98 -11.02
C VAL A 223 -26.47 10.46 -11.38
N LEU A 224 -27.72 10.87 -11.49
CA LEU A 224 -28.08 12.25 -11.83
C LEU A 224 -27.84 13.21 -10.66
N GLU A 225 -28.07 12.77 -9.45
CA GLU A 225 -27.81 13.55 -8.23
C GLU A 225 -26.32 13.64 -7.90
N ALA A 226 -25.52 12.68 -8.34
CA ALA A 226 -24.06 12.70 -8.24
C ALA A 226 -23.39 13.71 -9.19
N ARG A 227 -24.00 14.02 -10.33
CA ARG A 227 -23.43 14.85 -11.41
C ARG A 227 -22.84 16.19 -10.96
N PRO A 228 -23.49 17.01 -10.11
CA PRO A 228 -22.91 18.29 -9.66
C PRO A 228 -21.57 18.15 -8.97
N TYR A 229 -21.34 17.03 -8.26
CA TYR A 229 -20.10 16.75 -7.57
C TYR A 229 -18.98 16.42 -8.58
N TYR A 230 -19.24 15.60 -9.58
CA TYR A 230 -18.27 15.32 -10.65
C TYR A 230 -17.94 16.56 -11.47
N ILE A 231 -18.91 17.42 -11.77
CA ILE A 231 -18.67 18.72 -12.42
C ILE A 231 -17.72 19.56 -11.55
N ARG A 232 -17.99 19.64 -10.24
CA ARG A 232 -17.14 20.42 -9.33
C ARG A 232 -15.73 19.85 -9.24
N ALA A 233 -15.57 18.54 -9.24
CA ALA A 233 -14.27 17.88 -9.28
C ALA A 233 -13.47 18.30 -10.54
N ILE A 234 -14.09 18.32 -11.71
CA ILE A 234 -13.47 18.70 -12.99
C ILE A 234 -13.16 20.21 -13.04
N GLU A 235 -14.00 21.06 -12.47
CA GLU A 235 -13.72 22.50 -12.35
C GLU A 235 -12.46 22.76 -11.53
N LEU A 236 -12.24 21.99 -10.47
CA LEU A 236 -11.06 22.08 -9.61
C LEU A 236 -9.82 21.45 -10.24
N ASN A 237 -9.99 20.31 -10.91
CA ASN A 237 -8.91 19.60 -11.61
C ASN A 237 -9.42 18.98 -12.93
N PRO A 238 -9.28 19.68 -14.07
CA PRO A 238 -9.70 19.17 -15.37
C PRO A 238 -8.98 17.88 -15.81
N ASP A 239 -7.83 17.58 -15.23
CA ASP A 239 -7.02 16.39 -15.54
C ASP A 239 -7.25 15.24 -14.53
N LEU A 240 -8.29 15.30 -13.70
CA LEU A 240 -8.69 14.20 -12.86
C LEU A 240 -9.42 13.13 -13.70
N ALA A 241 -8.68 12.12 -14.14
CA ALA A 241 -9.16 11.08 -15.05
C ALA A 241 -10.43 10.39 -14.54
N GLN A 242 -10.52 10.13 -13.22
CA GLN A 242 -11.67 9.48 -12.62
C GLN A 242 -12.93 10.35 -12.69
N ALA A 243 -12.86 11.63 -12.34
CA ALA A 243 -14.00 12.54 -12.42
C ALA A 243 -14.48 12.74 -13.87
N GLN A 244 -13.55 12.80 -14.84
CA GLN A 244 -13.89 12.84 -16.27
C GLN A 244 -14.65 11.56 -16.68
N PHE A 245 -14.18 10.40 -16.26
CA PHE A 245 -14.86 9.13 -16.51
C PHE A 245 -16.26 9.12 -15.87
N ASP A 246 -16.38 9.48 -14.60
CA ASP A 246 -17.65 9.39 -13.87
C ASP A 246 -18.67 10.40 -14.42
N LEU A 247 -18.27 11.59 -14.82
CA LEU A 247 -19.19 12.53 -15.50
C LEU A 247 -19.60 12.04 -16.88
N GLY A 248 -18.68 11.53 -17.69
CA GLY A 248 -18.99 10.92 -18.99
C GLY A 248 -19.95 9.74 -18.84
N ARG A 249 -19.73 8.89 -17.85
CA ARG A 249 -20.61 7.77 -17.50
C ARG A 249 -22.00 8.24 -17.05
N CYS A 250 -22.09 9.33 -16.27
CA CYS A 250 -23.39 9.91 -15.89
C CYS A 250 -24.25 10.26 -17.10
N TYR A 251 -23.70 10.99 -18.07
CA TYR A 251 -24.43 11.34 -19.29
C TYR A 251 -24.77 10.10 -20.13
N TYR A 252 -23.85 9.15 -20.23
CA TYR A 252 -24.09 7.91 -20.95
C TYR A 252 -25.23 7.09 -20.33
N LEU A 253 -25.24 6.92 -19.01
CA LEU A 253 -26.31 6.21 -18.30
C LEU A 253 -27.65 6.93 -18.37
N GLU A 254 -27.68 8.26 -18.36
CA GLU A 254 -28.89 9.06 -18.60
C GLU A 254 -29.52 8.73 -19.97
N ALA A 255 -28.68 8.66 -21.02
CA ALA A 255 -29.16 8.29 -22.35
C ALA A 255 -29.69 6.86 -22.40
N LEU A 256 -29.01 5.90 -21.76
CA LEU A 256 -29.49 4.50 -21.69
C LEU A 256 -30.81 4.38 -20.91
N GLN A 257 -30.95 5.11 -19.82
CA GLN A 257 -32.17 5.12 -19.02
C GLN A 257 -33.33 5.70 -19.83
N TYR A 258 -33.12 6.76 -20.58
CA TYR A 258 -34.14 7.30 -21.49
C TYR A 258 -34.62 6.27 -22.51
N VAL A 259 -33.72 5.50 -23.11
CA VAL A 259 -34.08 4.43 -24.06
C VAL A 259 -34.94 3.36 -23.37
N LYS A 260 -34.51 2.93 -22.18
CA LYS A 260 -35.23 1.92 -21.39
C LYS A 260 -36.62 2.36 -21.00
N ASP A 261 -36.82 3.63 -20.68
CA ASP A 261 -38.12 4.18 -20.25
C ASP A 261 -39.06 4.45 -21.42
N ASN A 262 -38.59 4.39 -22.66
CA ASN A 262 -39.38 4.65 -23.88
C ASN A 262 -39.39 3.48 -24.87
N PRO A 263 -39.75 2.24 -24.45
CA PRO A 263 -39.62 1.03 -25.27
C PRO A 263 -40.55 0.99 -26.50
N ARG A 264 -41.53 1.88 -26.55
CA ARG A 264 -42.50 1.95 -27.67
C ARG A 264 -42.08 2.93 -28.78
N LYS A 265 -41.00 3.72 -28.58
CA LYS A 265 -40.49 4.64 -29.60
C LYS A 265 -39.68 3.89 -30.65
N SER A 266 -39.72 4.36 -31.88
CA SER A 266 -38.87 3.81 -32.93
C SER A 266 -37.40 4.08 -32.65
N GLU A 267 -36.53 3.20 -33.14
CA GLU A 267 -35.05 3.31 -32.99
C GLU A 267 -34.54 4.68 -33.44
N LYS A 268 -35.00 5.17 -34.59
CA LYS A 268 -34.68 6.49 -35.12
C LYS A 268 -35.06 7.63 -34.16
N SER A 269 -36.26 7.54 -33.55
CA SER A 269 -36.73 8.53 -32.59
C SER A 269 -35.90 8.51 -31.30
N LEU A 270 -35.54 7.32 -30.82
CA LEU A 270 -34.68 7.15 -29.65
C LEU A 270 -33.31 7.69 -29.92
N ALA A 271 -32.67 7.33 -31.03
CA ALA A 271 -31.34 7.81 -31.41
C ALA A 271 -31.31 9.36 -31.49
N SER A 272 -32.32 9.97 -32.11
CA SER A 272 -32.40 11.44 -32.18
C SER A 272 -32.55 12.10 -30.80
N ALA A 273 -33.33 11.48 -29.91
CA ALA A 273 -33.60 12.02 -28.58
C ALA A 273 -32.37 11.95 -27.65
N VAL A 274 -31.56 10.87 -27.74
CA VAL A 274 -30.38 10.70 -26.86
C VAL A 274 -29.13 11.29 -27.41
N ALA A 275 -29.02 11.59 -28.70
CA ALA A 275 -27.83 12.14 -29.33
C ALA A 275 -27.25 13.38 -28.61
N PRO A 276 -28.04 14.38 -28.17
CA PRO A 276 -27.51 15.54 -27.45
C PRO A 276 -26.87 15.18 -26.10
N VAL A 277 -27.40 14.16 -25.40
CA VAL A 277 -26.86 13.71 -24.12
C VAL A 277 -25.58 12.92 -24.35
N LEU A 278 -25.54 12.04 -25.36
CA LEU A 278 -24.35 11.29 -25.74
C LEU A 278 -23.22 12.22 -26.22
N GLN A 279 -23.55 13.32 -26.93
CA GLN A 279 -22.60 14.37 -27.31
C GLN A 279 -21.98 15.07 -26.10
N ARG A 280 -22.69 15.19 -24.97
CA ARG A 280 -22.12 15.69 -23.71
C ARG A 280 -21.19 14.66 -23.05
N ALA A 281 -21.53 13.37 -23.14
CA ALA A 281 -20.67 12.30 -22.59
C ALA A 281 -19.32 12.21 -23.29
N LEU A 282 -19.30 12.42 -24.61
CA LEU A 282 -18.16 12.14 -25.48
C LEU A 282 -16.85 12.84 -25.06
N PRO A 283 -16.80 14.18 -24.88
CA PRO A 283 -15.55 14.87 -24.55
C PRO A 283 -14.96 14.44 -23.20
N HIS A 284 -15.82 14.14 -22.23
CA HIS A 284 -15.39 13.65 -20.92
C HIS A 284 -14.81 12.24 -21.02
N MET A 285 -15.43 11.39 -21.79
CA MET A 285 -14.94 10.01 -21.98
C MET A 285 -13.66 9.97 -22.80
N GLU A 286 -13.53 10.79 -23.84
CA GLU A 286 -12.27 10.97 -24.60
C GLU A 286 -11.14 11.43 -23.70
N LYS A 287 -11.40 12.44 -22.84
CA LYS A 287 -10.42 12.96 -21.89
C LYS A 287 -10.03 11.92 -20.84
N ALA A 288 -11.00 11.19 -20.29
CA ALA A 288 -10.76 10.11 -19.34
C ALA A 288 -9.84 9.03 -19.93
N PHE A 289 -10.13 8.58 -21.15
CA PHE A 289 -9.32 7.59 -21.85
C PHE A 289 -7.94 8.11 -22.23
N GLN A 290 -7.83 9.39 -22.62
CA GLN A 290 -6.54 10.03 -22.88
C GLN A 290 -5.65 10.06 -21.63
N LEU A 291 -6.22 10.36 -20.46
CA LEU A 291 -5.51 10.44 -19.18
C LEU A 291 -5.18 9.07 -18.58
N ASN A 292 -6.03 8.08 -18.84
CA ASN A 292 -5.85 6.71 -18.37
C ASN A 292 -6.26 5.69 -19.46
N PRO A 293 -5.35 5.37 -20.40
CA PRO A 293 -5.63 4.42 -21.49
C PRO A 293 -5.90 2.98 -21.03
N GLU A 294 -5.49 2.64 -19.81
CA GLU A 294 -5.71 1.31 -19.21
C GLU A 294 -7.14 1.14 -18.64
N ASN A 295 -7.94 2.21 -18.62
CA ASN A 295 -9.32 2.12 -18.16
C ASN A 295 -10.20 1.43 -19.22
N TYR A 296 -10.40 0.13 -19.01
CA TYR A 296 -11.16 -0.72 -19.90
C TYR A 296 -12.62 -0.27 -20.04
N ASP A 297 -13.25 0.19 -18.96
CA ASP A 297 -14.65 0.66 -18.99
C ASP A 297 -14.78 1.97 -19.78
N ALA A 298 -13.84 2.90 -19.63
CA ALA A 298 -13.81 4.11 -20.44
C ALA A 298 -13.70 3.78 -21.93
N ARG A 299 -12.83 2.83 -22.28
CA ARG A 299 -12.69 2.37 -23.68
C ARG A 299 -13.98 1.79 -24.24
N ASN A 300 -14.66 0.94 -23.47
CA ASN A 300 -15.91 0.30 -23.91
C ASN A 300 -17.03 1.31 -24.11
N ILE A 301 -17.19 2.25 -23.17
CA ILE A 301 -18.18 3.32 -23.29
C ILE A 301 -17.85 4.22 -24.46
N LEU A 302 -16.60 4.59 -24.65
CA LEU A 302 -16.15 5.43 -25.77
C LEU A 302 -16.43 4.77 -27.12
N ARG A 303 -16.19 3.45 -27.22
CA ARG A 303 -16.53 2.66 -28.40
C ARG A 303 -18.02 2.71 -28.73
N ASP A 304 -18.91 2.52 -27.74
CA ASP A 304 -20.34 2.60 -27.92
C ASP A 304 -20.81 4.03 -28.28
N LEU A 305 -20.18 5.06 -27.69
CA LEU A 305 -20.45 6.45 -28.03
C LEU A 305 -20.13 6.75 -29.50
N TYR A 306 -18.95 6.35 -29.99
CA TYR A 306 -18.60 6.54 -31.41
C TYR A 306 -19.56 5.82 -32.34
N TYR A 307 -19.92 4.57 -32.00
CA TYR A 307 -20.90 3.81 -32.77
C TYR A 307 -22.27 4.53 -32.83
N LYS A 308 -22.83 4.92 -31.66
CA LYS A 308 -24.16 5.56 -31.58
C LYS A 308 -24.21 6.96 -32.19
N LEU A 309 -23.09 7.67 -32.18
CA LEU A 309 -22.97 9.02 -32.79
C LEU A 309 -22.55 8.97 -34.25
N GLY A 310 -22.24 7.78 -34.81
CA GLY A 310 -21.89 7.60 -36.22
C GLY A 310 -20.46 8.02 -36.58
N ASP A 311 -19.54 8.11 -35.58
CA ASP A 311 -18.13 8.44 -35.84
C ASP A 311 -17.32 7.17 -36.10
N GLY A 312 -17.50 6.60 -37.30
CA GLY A 312 -16.81 5.39 -37.72
C GLY A 312 -15.29 5.54 -37.79
N VAL A 313 -14.78 6.76 -38.09
CA VAL A 313 -13.34 7.01 -38.19
C VAL A 313 -12.66 6.87 -36.82
N LYS A 314 -13.25 7.48 -35.80
CA LYS A 314 -12.71 7.38 -34.42
C LYS A 314 -12.92 5.97 -33.83
N LEU A 315 -14.00 5.30 -34.20
CA LEU A 315 -14.24 3.91 -33.80
C LEU A 315 -13.11 2.99 -34.31
N ASP A 316 -12.79 3.07 -35.62
CA ASP A 316 -11.73 2.28 -36.23
C ASP A 316 -10.35 2.59 -35.62
N GLN A 317 -10.09 3.85 -35.26
CA GLN A 317 -8.85 4.26 -34.60
C GLN A 317 -8.72 3.70 -33.17
N LEU A 318 -9.84 3.61 -32.45
CA LEU A 318 -9.88 3.06 -31.10
C LEU A 318 -9.67 1.54 -31.11
N ASP A 319 -10.22 0.84 -32.09
CA ASP A 319 -10.11 -0.62 -32.21
C ASP A 319 -8.72 -1.11 -32.66
N ARG A 320 -7.91 -0.21 -33.25
CA ARG A 320 -6.51 -0.51 -33.67
C ARG A 320 -5.48 -0.32 -32.55
N LYS A 321 -5.85 0.33 -31.44
CA LYS A 321 -5.02 0.54 -30.25
C LYS A 321 -5.30 -0.55 -29.20
#